data_0f4af661090cb0e412ddbc07e3193b0f
#
_entry.id   0f4af661090cb0e412ddbc07e3193b0f
#
_cell.length_a   1.000
_cell.length_b   1.000
_cell.length_c   1.000
_cell.angle_alpha   90.00
_cell.angle_beta   90.00
_cell.angle_gamma   90.00
#
_symmetry.space_group_name_H-M   'P 1'
#
loop_
_entity.id
_entity.type
_entity.pdbx_description
1 polymer ?
#
loop_
_entity_poly.entity_id
_entity_poly.type
_entity_poly.pdbx_seq_one_letter_code
_entity_poly.pdbx_strand_id
1 'polypeptide(L)'
;MNRTCRVANSREFYGLLLKCAGTAMSSKLIVSQRPFFAQMAVDAILSLDREDLNHKLIGIKKVPGGAMQDSMLIRGVAFKKTFSYAGFEQQPKKFVHPKVLCLNVELELKAEKDNAEVRVQQVSEYQAIVDAEWSIIYRKLEAIVQTGAKVVLSKLPIGDLATQYFA
;
A
#
# COMPACT_ATOMS: atom_id res chain seq x y z
N MET A 1 32.75 22.66 -7.43
CA MET A 1 33.40 22.70 -6.11
C MET A 1 32.72 21.68 -5.20
N ASN A 2 33.07 20.39 -5.34
CA ASN A 2 32.48 19.30 -4.56
C ASN A 2 33.21 19.20 -3.20
N ARG A 3 32.67 19.82 -2.19
CA ARG A 3 33.04 19.49 -0.82
C ARG A 3 32.14 18.39 -0.34
N THR A 4 32.51 17.16 -0.62
CA THR A 4 31.97 15.99 0.09
C THR A 4 32.44 16.08 1.53
N CYS A 5 31.58 16.60 2.40
CA CYS A 5 31.79 16.45 3.84
C CYS A 5 31.59 14.97 4.18
N ARG A 6 32.68 14.21 4.20
CA ARG A 6 32.70 12.90 4.84
C ARG A 6 32.62 13.13 6.34
N VAL A 7 31.42 13.18 6.86
CA VAL A 7 31.23 13.23 8.31
C VAL A 7 31.43 11.81 8.82
N ALA A 8 32.51 11.61 9.55
CA ALA A 8 32.91 10.31 10.09
C ALA A 8 31.91 9.79 11.17
N ASN A 9 31.04 10.66 11.67
CA ASN A 9 30.09 10.35 12.74
C ASN A 9 28.64 10.55 12.26
N SER A 10 27.87 9.46 12.22
CA SER A 10 26.46 9.47 11.81
C SER A 10 25.61 10.45 12.63
N ARG A 11 25.95 10.66 13.88
CA ARG A 11 25.23 11.56 14.79
C ARG A 11 25.43 13.04 14.45
N GLU A 12 26.66 13.41 14.08
CA GLU A 12 26.99 14.77 13.64
C GLU A 12 26.33 15.08 12.29
N PHE A 13 26.35 14.13 11.39
CA PHE A 13 25.69 14.24 10.09
C PHE A 13 24.19 14.51 10.26
N TYR A 14 23.51 13.73 11.09
CA TYR A 14 22.09 13.93 11.39
C TYR A 14 21.82 15.32 11.99
N GLY A 15 22.66 15.76 12.93
CA GLY A 15 22.57 17.08 13.53
C GLY A 15 22.75 18.24 12.53
N LEU A 16 23.65 18.07 11.55
CA LEU A 16 23.83 19.05 10.48
C LEU A 16 22.60 19.09 9.55
N LEU A 17 22.05 17.94 9.20
CA LEU A 17 20.82 17.87 8.40
C LEU A 17 19.65 18.55 9.10
N LEU A 18 19.48 18.35 10.41
CA LEU A 18 18.44 19.04 11.19
C LEU A 18 18.60 20.56 11.17
N LYS A 19 19.83 21.07 11.28
CA LYS A 19 20.12 22.52 11.19
C LYS A 19 19.77 23.05 9.81
N CYS A 20 20.17 22.36 8.75
CA CYS A 20 19.84 22.73 7.37
C CYS A 20 18.32 22.73 7.12
N ALA A 21 17.61 21.67 7.52
CA ALA A 21 16.17 21.59 7.41
C ALA A 21 15.48 22.70 8.23
N GLY A 22 15.95 22.94 9.46
CA GLY A 22 15.44 24.02 10.30
C GLY A 22 15.62 25.40 9.67
N THR A 23 16.72 25.65 8.97
CA THR A 23 16.94 26.91 8.26
C THR A 23 15.99 27.08 7.07
N ALA A 24 15.78 26.02 6.30
CA ALA A 24 14.84 26.01 5.18
C ALA A 24 13.38 26.23 5.61
N MET A 25 13.00 25.83 6.83
CA MET A 25 11.66 25.94 7.39
C MET A 25 11.44 27.23 8.21
N SER A 26 11.97 28.34 7.77
CA SER A 26 11.83 29.64 8.45
C SER A 26 10.53 30.38 8.10
N SER A 27 9.50 29.66 7.61
CA SER A 27 8.20 30.24 7.30
C SER A 27 7.42 30.60 8.57
N LYS A 28 6.74 31.75 8.54
CA LYS A 28 5.89 32.21 9.66
C LYS A 28 4.85 31.18 10.11
N LEU A 29 4.37 30.34 9.20
CA LEU A 29 3.32 29.35 9.48
C LEU A 29 3.82 28.18 10.32
N ILE A 30 5.10 27.80 10.21
CA ILE A 30 5.64 26.58 10.82
C ILE A 30 6.77 26.86 11.83
N VAL A 31 7.10 28.14 12.07
CA VAL A 31 8.20 28.54 12.99
C VAL A 31 8.03 27.94 14.38
N SER A 32 6.81 27.91 14.90
CA SER A 32 6.51 27.34 16.23
C SER A 32 6.76 25.84 16.34
N GLN A 33 6.63 25.11 15.22
CA GLN A 33 6.78 23.65 15.12
C GLN A 33 8.01 23.25 14.28
N ARG A 34 8.93 24.21 14.06
CA ARG A 34 10.11 24.00 13.22
C ARG A 34 10.94 22.77 13.59
N PRO A 35 11.25 22.47 14.86
CA PRO A 35 12.01 21.29 15.22
C PRO A 35 11.31 20.00 14.82
N PHE A 36 9.99 19.92 15.03
CA PHE A 36 9.16 18.77 14.70
C PHE A 36 9.17 18.47 13.20
N PHE A 37 8.89 19.47 12.37
CA PHE A 37 8.89 19.29 10.92
C PHE A 37 10.29 19.08 10.32
N ALA A 38 11.33 19.71 10.90
CA ALA A 38 12.71 19.48 10.49
C ALA A 38 13.13 18.03 10.73
N GLN A 39 12.78 17.47 11.86
CA GLN A 39 13.05 16.07 12.18
C GLN A 39 12.29 15.14 11.21
N MET A 40 11.00 15.39 11.00
CA MET A 40 10.16 14.61 10.07
C MET A 40 10.73 14.62 8.65
N ALA A 41 11.16 15.78 8.15
CA ALA A 41 11.75 15.91 6.83
C ALA A 41 13.08 15.17 6.69
N VAL A 42 13.95 15.26 7.69
CA VAL A 42 15.23 14.55 7.70
C VAL A 42 15.02 13.06 7.76
N ASP A 43 14.12 12.58 8.61
CA ASP A 43 13.79 11.15 8.73
C ASP A 43 13.17 10.60 7.43
N ALA A 44 12.34 11.39 6.75
CA ALA A 44 11.77 11.02 5.45
C ALA A 44 12.85 10.85 4.37
N ILE A 45 13.80 11.79 4.30
CA ILE A 45 14.90 11.71 3.33
C ILE A 45 15.85 10.55 3.66
N LEU A 46 16.15 10.31 4.93
CA LEU A 46 17.00 9.21 5.35
C LEU A 46 16.38 7.81 5.16
N SER A 47 15.06 7.75 4.95
CA SER A 47 14.37 6.50 4.59
C SER A 47 14.48 6.13 3.10
N LEU A 48 14.93 7.07 2.26
CA LEU A 48 15.18 6.80 0.84
C LEU A 48 16.50 6.05 0.64
N ASP A 49 16.62 5.45 -0.55
CA ASP A 49 17.88 4.85 -0.96
C ASP A 49 18.98 5.94 -1.05
N ARG A 50 20.15 5.62 -0.53
CA ARG A 50 21.28 6.56 -0.50
C ARG A 50 21.90 6.83 -1.86
N GLU A 51 21.74 5.90 -2.79
CA GLU A 51 22.25 6.03 -4.16
C GLU A 51 21.30 6.82 -5.05
N ASP A 52 19.98 6.60 -4.85
CA ASP A 52 18.92 7.33 -5.58
C ASP A 52 18.02 8.10 -4.61
N LEU A 53 18.46 9.32 -4.24
CA LEU A 53 17.70 10.22 -3.38
C LEU A 53 16.51 10.86 -4.12
N ASN A 54 15.65 10.00 -4.66
CA ASN A 54 14.48 10.44 -5.40
C ASN A 54 13.36 10.93 -4.46
N HIS A 55 13.32 12.24 -4.23
CA HIS A 55 12.30 12.87 -3.38
C HIS A 55 10.86 12.68 -3.86
N LYS A 56 10.65 12.32 -5.15
CA LYS A 56 9.32 12.01 -5.70
C LYS A 56 8.70 10.76 -5.09
N LEU A 57 9.50 9.89 -4.47
CA LEU A 57 9.04 8.71 -3.75
C LEU A 57 8.44 9.06 -2.38
N ILE A 58 8.67 10.28 -1.87
CA ILE A 58 8.05 10.74 -0.62
C ILE A 58 6.63 11.22 -0.94
N GLY A 59 5.65 10.39 -0.64
CA GLY A 59 4.24 10.72 -0.80
C GLY A 59 3.75 11.64 0.31
N ILE A 60 3.19 12.80 -0.03
CA ILE A 60 2.57 13.71 0.92
C ILE A 60 1.05 13.59 0.82
N LYS A 61 0.41 13.16 1.89
CA LYS A 61 -1.04 13.06 1.98
C LYS A 61 -1.59 14.16 2.89
N LYS A 62 -2.42 15.03 2.33
CA LYS A 62 -3.13 16.05 3.10
C LYS A 62 -4.41 15.45 3.67
N VAL A 63 -4.59 15.52 4.99
CA VAL A 63 -5.80 15.09 5.68
C VAL A 63 -6.38 16.30 6.40
N PRO A 64 -7.52 16.83 5.95
CA PRO A 64 -8.18 17.96 6.60
C PRO A 64 -8.80 17.52 7.93
N GLY A 65 -8.91 18.45 8.89
CA GLY A 65 -9.64 18.24 10.15
C GLY A 65 -8.79 17.83 11.34
N GLY A 66 -7.53 18.19 11.37
CA GLY A 66 -6.65 18.00 12.53
C GLY A 66 -5.75 19.19 12.79
N ALA A 67 -5.01 19.17 13.88
CA ALA A 67 -3.97 20.14 14.15
C ALA A 67 -2.71 19.82 13.33
N MET A 68 -1.88 20.83 13.10
CA MET A 68 -0.61 20.66 12.39
C MET A 68 0.33 19.68 13.11
N GLN A 69 0.20 19.59 14.43
CA GLN A 69 0.96 18.68 15.30
C GLN A 69 0.60 17.21 15.13
N ASP A 70 -0.60 16.91 14.59
CA ASP A 70 -1.06 15.56 14.33
C ASP A 70 -0.42 14.94 13.06
N SER A 71 0.40 15.73 12.36
CA SER A 71 1.17 15.24 11.22
C SER A 71 2.15 14.16 11.65
N MET A 72 2.23 13.08 10.89
CA MET A 72 3.11 11.95 11.20
C MET A 72 3.85 11.43 9.99
N LEU A 73 5.06 10.94 10.21
CA LEU A 73 5.82 10.22 9.20
C LEU A 73 5.49 8.72 9.29
N ILE A 74 5.00 8.16 8.19
CA ILE A 74 4.77 6.72 8.06
C ILE A 74 5.94 6.13 7.29
N ARG A 75 6.70 5.25 7.93
CA ARG A 75 7.79 4.51 7.30
C ARG A 75 7.21 3.30 6.56
N GLY A 76 6.83 3.49 5.32
CA GLY A 76 6.19 2.49 4.50
C GLY A 76 5.20 3.12 3.52
N VAL A 77 4.16 2.38 3.17
CA VAL A 77 3.14 2.83 2.22
C VAL A 77 1.81 3.08 2.95
N ALA A 78 1.23 4.25 2.74
CA ALA A 78 -0.09 4.59 3.24
C ALA A 78 -1.05 4.89 2.09
N PHE A 79 -2.20 4.23 2.09
CA PHE A 79 -3.25 4.46 1.10
C PHE A 79 -4.63 4.45 1.74
N LYS A 80 -5.55 5.21 1.15
CA LYS A 80 -6.95 5.27 1.61
C LYS A 80 -7.73 4.07 1.07
N LYS A 81 -7.51 2.91 1.65
CA LYS A 81 -8.31 1.72 1.41
C LYS A 81 -8.58 1.02 2.73
N THR A 82 -9.72 0.44 2.85
CA THR A 82 -10.09 -0.45 3.95
C THR A 82 -10.06 -1.89 3.46
N PHE A 83 -10.09 -2.84 4.39
CA PHE A 83 -10.31 -4.22 4.05
C PHE A 83 -11.69 -4.41 3.40
N SER A 84 -11.85 -5.46 2.60
CA SER A 84 -13.08 -5.75 1.91
C SER A 84 -14.25 -6.04 2.87
N TYR A 85 -15.47 -5.81 2.42
CA TYR A 85 -16.67 -5.80 3.26
C TYR A 85 -17.04 -7.13 3.90
N ALA A 86 -16.87 -8.26 3.22
CA ALA A 86 -17.28 -9.54 3.75
C ALA A 86 -16.36 -9.99 4.90
N GLY A 87 -16.92 -10.15 6.08
CA GLY A 87 -16.21 -10.63 7.26
C GLY A 87 -15.23 -9.62 7.88
N PHE A 88 -15.20 -8.37 7.40
CA PHE A 88 -14.27 -7.34 7.85
C PHE A 88 -14.29 -7.11 9.37
N GLU A 89 -15.44 -7.16 10.01
CA GLU A 89 -15.57 -6.92 11.44
C GLU A 89 -14.90 -8.00 12.29
N GLN A 90 -14.87 -9.23 11.80
CA GLN A 90 -14.30 -10.39 12.46
C GLN A 90 -12.80 -10.57 12.20
N GLN A 91 -12.27 -9.92 11.18
CA GLN A 91 -10.86 -10.05 10.81
C GLN A 91 -9.96 -9.17 11.67
N PRO A 92 -8.74 -9.62 12.01
CA PRO A 92 -7.77 -8.82 12.71
C PRO A 92 -7.34 -7.62 11.85
N LYS A 93 -7.38 -6.42 12.42
CA LYS A 93 -7.03 -5.17 11.72
C LYS A 93 -5.54 -4.83 11.80
N LYS A 94 -4.77 -5.60 12.57
CA LYS A 94 -3.34 -5.40 12.78
C LYS A 94 -2.59 -6.71 12.66
N PHE A 95 -1.59 -6.72 11.82
CA PHE A 95 -0.69 -7.85 11.63
C PHE A 95 0.74 -7.43 11.95
N VAL A 96 1.49 -8.29 12.63
CA VAL A 96 2.91 -8.07 12.92
C VAL A 96 3.73 -8.94 11.96
N HIS A 97 4.59 -8.32 11.17
CA HIS A 97 5.43 -8.97 10.15
C HIS A 97 4.66 -9.90 9.19
N PRO A 98 3.54 -9.44 8.59
CA PRO A 98 2.77 -10.28 7.69
C PRO A 98 3.50 -10.47 6.36
N LYS A 99 3.28 -11.62 5.74
CA LYS A 99 3.57 -11.77 4.32
C LYS A 99 2.49 -11.04 3.54
N VAL A 100 2.90 -10.14 2.65
CA VAL A 100 2.01 -9.36 1.79
C VAL A 100 2.15 -9.88 0.37
N LEU A 101 1.05 -10.23 -0.26
CA LEU A 101 0.99 -10.66 -1.65
C LEU A 101 0.41 -9.52 -2.50
N CYS A 102 1.14 -9.09 -3.51
CA CYS A 102 0.66 -8.11 -4.48
C CYS A 102 0.20 -8.83 -5.74
N LEU A 103 -1.07 -8.65 -6.08
CA LEU A 103 -1.69 -9.29 -7.24
C LEU A 103 -1.99 -8.29 -8.35
N ASN A 104 -1.75 -8.73 -9.58
CA ASN A 104 -2.21 -8.05 -10.79
C ASN A 104 -3.12 -8.98 -11.61
N VAL A 105 -3.96 -9.75 -10.91
CA VAL A 105 -4.91 -10.71 -11.47
C VAL A 105 -6.29 -10.35 -10.98
N GLU A 106 -7.26 -10.41 -11.88
CA GLU A 106 -8.67 -10.20 -11.57
C GLU A 106 -9.23 -11.45 -10.84
N LEU A 107 -9.85 -11.22 -9.69
CA LEU A 107 -10.50 -12.26 -8.87
C LEU A 107 -12.01 -12.07 -8.89
N GLU A 108 -12.53 -11.80 -10.06
CA GLU A 108 -13.97 -11.63 -10.31
C GLU A 108 -14.40 -12.49 -11.49
N LEU A 109 -15.61 -13.04 -11.40
CA LEU A 109 -16.29 -13.66 -12.54
C LEU A 109 -16.83 -12.54 -13.42
N LYS A 110 -16.14 -12.28 -14.52
CA LYS A 110 -16.55 -11.28 -15.50
C LYS A 110 -16.48 -11.86 -16.89
N ALA A 111 -17.46 -11.54 -17.71
CA ALA A 111 -17.40 -11.86 -19.12
C ALA A 111 -16.19 -11.18 -19.78
N GLU A 112 -15.32 -11.95 -20.40
CA GLU A 112 -14.08 -11.42 -21.01
C GLU A 112 -14.36 -10.43 -22.16
N LYS A 113 -15.49 -10.62 -22.83
CA LYS A 113 -15.94 -9.73 -23.91
C LYS A 113 -17.46 -9.63 -23.88
N ASP A 114 -17.97 -8.43 -24.14
CA ASP A 114 -19.41 -8.16 -24.22
C ASP A 114 -20.14 -8.99 -25.29
N ASN A 115 -19.39 -9.53 -26.25
CA ASN A 115 -19.91 -10.31 -27.37
C ASN A 115 -19.62 -11.82 -27.27
N ALA A 116 -19.16 -12.31 -26.11
CA ALA A 116 -18.97 -13.73 -25.88
C ALA A 116 -20.31 -14.40 -25.55
N GLU A 117 -20.81 -15.21 -26.43
CA GLU A 117 -22.05 -15.95 -26.26
C GLU A 117 -21.77 -17.46 -26.34
N VAL A 118 -22.19 -18.19 -25.30
CA VAL A 118 -22.11 -19.64 -25.27
C VAL A 118 -23.53 -20.19 -25.51
N ARG A 119 -23.74 -20.90 -26.62
CA ARG A 119 -25.00 -21.54 -26.90
C ARG A 119 -25.02 -22.96 -26.35
N VAL A 120 -25.91 -23.20 -25.42
CA VAL A 120 -26.04 -24.47 -24.72
C VAL A 120 -27.33 -25.16 -25.23
N GLN A 121 -27.22 -26.39 -25.62
CA GLN A 121 -28.38 -27.17 -26.11
C GLN A 121 -29.03 -28.03 -25.02
N GLN A 122 -28.27 -28.41 -24.01
CA GLN A 122 -28.75 -29.26 -22.92
C GLN A 122 -28.51 -28.58 -21.55
N VAL A 123 -29.43 -28.78 -20.62
CA VAL A 123 -29.36 -28.22 -19.26
C VAL A 123 -28.12 -28.73 -18.52
N SER A 124 -27.70 -29.96 -18.74
CA SER A 124 -26.49 -30.55 -18.16
C SER A 124 -25.21 -29.84 -18.58
N GLU A 125 -25.15 -29.36 -19.83
CA GLU A 125 -24.01 -28.60 -20.34
C GLU A 125 -23.88 -27.21 -19.63
N TYR A 126 -25.03 -26.58 -19.35
CA TYR A 126 -25.03 -25.30 -18.61
C TYR A 126 -24.43 -25.45 -17.23
N GLN A 127 -24.81 -26.48 -16.48
CA GLN A 127 -24.23 -26.71 -15.15
C GLN A 127 -22.73 -26.98 -15.22
N ALA A 128 -22.27 -27.74 -16.20
CA ALA A 128 -20.86 -28.02 -16.40
C ALA A 128 -20.04 -26.75 -16.69
N ILE A 129 -20.59 -25.79 -17.43
CA ILE A 129 -19.94 -24.50 -17.70
C ILE A 129 -19.84 -23.67 -16.42
N VAL A 130 -20.91 -23.56 -15.65
CA VAL A 130 -20.93 -22.86 -14.38
C VAL A 130 -19.90 -23.46 -13.42
N ASP A 131 -19.87 -24.77 -13.29
CA ASP A 131 -18.91 -25.46 -12.41
C ASP A 131 -17.45 -25.24 -12.87
N ALA A 132 -17.23 -25.18 -14.18
CA ALA A 132 -15.90 -24.86 -14.74
C ALA A 132 -15.45 -23.44 -14.43
N GLU A 133 -16.32 -22.45 -14.53
CA GLU A 133 -16.02 -21.05 -14.16
C GLU A 133 -15.67 -20.94 -12.67
N TRP A 134 -16.46 -21.57 -11.82
CA TRP A 134 -16.17 -21.59 -10.38
C TRP A 134 -14.85 -22.28 -10.07
N SER A 135 -14.55 -23.39 -10.73
CA SER A 135 -13.30 -24.13 -10.54
C SER A 135 -12.05 -23.30 -10.88
N ILE A 136 -12.14 -22.42 -11.87
CA ILE A 136 -11.05 -21.53 -12.27
C ILE A 136 -10.75 -20.53 -11.14
N ILE A 137 -11.77 -19.93 -10.56
CA ILE A 137 -11.61 -18.98 -9.45
C ILE A 137 -11.08 -19.68 -8.21
N TYR A 138 -11.66 -20.83 -7.84
CA TYR A 138 -11.19 -21.58 -6.69
C TYR A 138 -9.72 -21.99 -6.80
N ARG A 139 -9.24 -22.39 -7.96
CA ARG A 139 -7.81 -22.67 -8.19
C ARG A 139 -6.92 -21.44 -7.96
N LYS A 140 -7.38 -20.27 -8.42
CA LYS A 140 -6.65 -19.02 -8.17
C LYS A 140 -6.60 -18.69 -6.67
N LEU A 141 -7.74 -18.82 -5.97
CA LEU A 141 -7.83 -18.57 -4.54
C LEU A 141 -6.98 -19.55 -3.72
N GLU A 142 -7.02 -20.83 -4.06
CA GLU A 142 -6.21 -21.87 -3.43
C GLU A 142 -4.71 -21.58 -3.60
N ALA A 143 -4.27 -21.22 -4.80
CA ALA A 143 -2.88 -20.82 -5.04
C ALA A 143 -2.46 -19.61 -4.19
N ILE A 144 -3.35 -18.64 -3.96
CA ILE A 144 -3.10 -17.50 -3.09
C ILE A 144 -2.94 -17.96 -1.63
N VAL A 145 -3.84 -18.81 -1.14
CA VAL A 145 -3.76 -19.34 0.23
C VAL A 145 -2.50 -20.15 0.46
N GLN A 146 -2.06 -20.94 -0.52
CA GLN A 146 -0.83 -21.72 -0.45
C GLN A 146 0.43 -20.86 -0.27
N THR A 147 0.42 -19.59 -0.68
CA THR A 147 1.54 -18.67 -0.44
C THR A 147 1.73 -18.35 1.04
N GLY A 148 0.71 -18.56 1.88
CA GLY A 148 0.69 -18.22 3.29
C GLY A 148 0.71 -16.71 3.55
N ALA A 149 0.30 -15.90 2.57
CA ALA A 149 0.16 -14.46 2.74
C ALA A 149 -1.05 -14.14 3.62
N LYS A 150 -0.86 -13.25 4.58
CA LYS A 150 -1.94 -12.77 5.47
C LYS A 150 -2.62 -11.50 4.96
N VAL A 151 -1.98 -10.80 4.05
CA VAL A 151 -2.51 -9.59 3.43
C VAL A 151 -2.36 -9.70 1.92
N VAL A 152 -3.45 -9.49 1.22
CA VAL A 152 -3.50 -9.51 -0.25
C VAL A 152 -3.85 -8.12 -0.74
N LEU A 153 -2.99 -7.56 -1.57
CA LEU A 153 -3.19 -6.29 -2.24
C LEU A 153 -3.41 -6.55 -3.73
N SER A 154 -4.54 -6.17 -4.26
CA SER A 154 -4.82 -6.28 -5.68
C SER A 154 -4.96 -4.91 -6.34
N LYS A 155 -4.40 -4.77 -7.55
CA LYS A 155 -4.64 -3.62 -8.41
C LYS A 155 -6.00 -3.73 -9.11
N LEU A 156 -6.43 -4.95 -9.41
CA LEU A 156 -7.67 -5.28 -10.11
C LEU A 156 -8.79 -5.62 -9.11
N PRO A 157 -10.05 -5.57 -9.52
CA PRO A 157 -11.16 -5.82 -8.63
C PRO A 157 -11.13 -7.23 -8.03
N ILE A 158 -11.62 -7.33 -6.82
CA ILE A 158 -11.82 -8.58 -6.09
C ILE A 158 -13.34 -8.75 -5.95
N GLY A 159 -13.88 -9.81 -6.53
CA GLY A 159 -15.30 -10.11 -6.48
C GLY A 159 -15.76 -10.61 -5.10
N ASP A 160 -17.08 -10.59 -4.89
CA ASP A 160 -17.68 -10.97 -3.61
C ASP A 160 -17.35 -12.41 -3.20
N LEU A 161 -17.28 -13.31 -4.17
CA LEU A 161 -16.93 -14.70 -3.95
C LEU A 161 -15.51 -14.87 -3.39
N ALA A 162 -14.54 -14.16 -3.97
CA ALA A 162 -13.17 -14.17 -3.48
C ALA A 162 -13.08 -13.56 -2.07
N THR A 163 -13.87 -12.52 -1.83
CA THR A 163 -13.96 -11.86 -0.53
C THR A 163 -14.50 -12.79 0.55
N GLN A 164 -15.58 -13.54 0.25
CA GLN A 164 -16.14 -14.55 1.15
C GLN A 164 -15.17 -15.70 1.43
N TYR A 165 -14.39 -16.09 0.43
CA TYR A 165 -13.41 -17.16 0.58
C TYR A 165 -12.25 -16.76 1.51
N PHE A 166 -11.88 -15.47 1.53
CA PHE A 166 -10.82 -14.95 2.39
C PHE A 166 -11.30 -14.56 3.80
N ALA A 167 -12.61 -14.43 4.00
CA ALA A 167 -13.19 -14.12 5.31
C ALA A 167 -13.16 -15.33 6.25
#